data_f316def6ca5d7e22a8373d6a2342fc74
#
_entry.id   f316def6ca5d7e22a8373d6a2342fc74
#
_cell.length_a   1.000
_cell.length_b   1.000
_cell.length_c   1.000
_cell.angle_alpha   90.00
_cell.angle_beta   90.00
_cell.angle_gamma   90.00
#
_symmetry.space_group_name_H-M   'P 1'
#
loop_
_entity.id
_entity.type
_entity.pdbx_description
1 polymer ?
#
loop_
_entity_poly.entity_id
_entity_poly.type
_entity_poly.pdbx_seq_one_letter_code
_entity_poly.pdbx_strand_id
1 'polypeptide(L)'
;MTEDLKQGSKLGDNELMLRIGRGGMATVWVARERSKNPKDDRLVAVKAMLIELADETEFVTMFLDEVRLVRAIRHPNIVEIYDVGDADGVMWMSMEWVEGESLHTVIAEAGKRRAIPPELAVKIIADAASGLHAAHELRDLDGSLRGVVHRDVSPHNILIGTNGMVKLVDFGVAKAVGRISEATRAGQLKGKFGYMSPEQALGKHVDRRSDIFSLGIVLFELTTSRRLFRGEHDIDTLKLVIGGPIPRPSSIDPKYPAGLERIVLRALERNPEARYQTAQELSDDLRAYLKSERIVVAQSGLAGLMKRVLGERIEQRRKAVRAALKALGSGQAPPADLLSGEHAFTPTGKDEHITISGVSSVSGSNLSGLSNITSPSTVGRPSSSFSGLRAEVSQPQPSSMSAASILGYAIGVMGLLVAAFVLLFMRH
;
A
#
# COMPACT_ATOMS: atom_id res chain seq x y z
N MET A 1 7.79 -7.93 31.26
CA MET A 1 8.51 -8.89 30.39
C MET A 1 7.47 -9.53 29.50
N THR A 2 7.39 -9.08 28.29
CA THR A 2 6.44 -9.58 27.28
C THR A 2 7.02 -10.85 26.69
N GLU A 3 6.39 -12.01 26.96
CA GLU A 3 6.76 -13.25 26.29
C GLU A 3 6.63 -13.05 24.79
N ASP A 4 7.73 -13.22 24.03
CA ASP A 4 7.67 -13.26 22.56
C ASP A 4 6.69 -14.36 22.17
N LEU A 5 5.69 -14.01 21.36
CA LEU A 5 4.75 -14.98 20.80
C LEU A 5 5.53 -16.11 20.14
N LYS A 6 5.21 -17.34 20.51
CA LYS A 6 5.83 -18.56 20.00
C LYS A 6 4.79 -19.53 19.45
N GLN A 7 5.25 -20.52 18.76
CA GLN A 7 4.39 -21.63 18.35
C GLN A 7 3.68 -22.24 19.57
N GLY A 8 2.39 -22.53 19.42
CA GLY A 8 1.51 -23.03 20.48
C GLY A 8 0.92 -21.93 21.35
N SER A 9 1.37 -20.65 21.24
CA SER A 9 0.68 -19.53 21.90
C SER A 9 -0.75 -19.44 21.41
N LYS A 10 -1.68 -19.07 22.29
CA LYS A 10 -3.10 -18.94 21.99
C LYS A 10 -3.50 -17.47 22.02
N LEU A 11 -4.20 -17.03 20.97
CA LEU A 11 -4.83 -15.72 20.87
C LEU A 11 -6.32 -15.94 20.57
N GLY A 12 -7.17 -15.85 21.61
CA GLY A 12 -8.55 -16.32 21.54
C GLY A 12 -8.60 -17.82 21.20
N ASP A 13 -9.42 -18.20 20.23
CA ASP A 13 -9.52 -19.58 19.76
C ASP A 13 -8.41 -19.98 18.77
N ASN A 14 -7.47 -19.08 18.47
CA ASN A 14 -6.42 -19.28 17.50
C ASN A 14 -5.14 -19.79 18.16
N GLU A 15 -4.68 -20.97 17.77
CA GLU A 15 -3.42 -21.57 18.18
C GLU A 15 -2.34 -21.30 17.12
N LEU A 16 -1.34 -20.47 17.46
CA LEU A 16 -0.28 -20.04 16.55
C LEU A 16 0.61 -21.22 16.15
N MET A 17 0.84 -21.36 14.84
CA MET A 17 1.55 -22.51 14.29
C MET A 17 2.90 -22.14 13.68
N LEU A 18 2.88 -21.23 12.71
CA LEU A 18 4.05 -20.86 11.92
C LEU A 18 4.04 -19.35 11.70
N ARG A 19 5.11 -18.68 12.12
CA ARG A 19 5.28 -17.25 11.82
C ARG A 19 5.66 -17.08 10.34
N ILE A 20 4.85 -16.34 9.59
CA ILE A 20 5.03 -16.11 8.16
C ILE A 20 5.44 -14.67 7.83
N GLY A 21 5.39 -13.78 8.83
CA GLY A 21 5.80 -12.39 8.66
C GLY A 21 6.14 -11.71 9.98
N ARG A 22 7.08 -10.75 9.93
CA ARG A 22 7.37 -9.82 11.01
C ARG A 22 7.57 -8.44 10.39
N GLY A 23 6.70 -7.51 10.75
CA GLY A 23 6.84 -6.09 10.44
C GLY A 23 7.23 -5.28 11.67
N GLY A 24 7.39 -3.97 11.51
CA GLY A 24 7.71 -3.08 12.62
C GLY A 24 6.58 -2.95 13.66
N MET A 25 5.32 -3.19 13.26
CA MET A 25 4.15 -3.02 14.13
C MET A 25 3.43 -4.32 14.45
N ALA A 26 3.68 -5.41 13.72
CA ALA A 26 2.94 -6.66 13.89
C ALA A 26 3.73 -7.87 13.42
N THR A 27 3.35 -9.04 13.95
CA THR A 27 3.75 -10.34 13.43
C THR A 27 2.55 -11.01 12.78
N VAL A 28 2.79 -11.79 11.72
CA VAL A 28 1.74 -12.56 11.02
C VAL A 28 2.03 -14.04 11.15
N TRP A 29 1.03 -14.80 11.54
CA TRP A 29 1.12 -16.23 11.80
C TRP A 29 0.10 -17.01 10.99
N VAL A 30 0.46 -18.20 10.55
CA VAL A 30 -0.54 -19.24 10.26
C VAL A 30 -0.94 -19.83 11.60
N ALA A 31 -2.23 -19.92 11.84
CA ALA A 31 -2.79 -20.45 13.08
C ALA A 31 -3.89 -21.47 12.77
N ARG A 32 -4.19 -22.33 13.73
CA ARG A 32 -5.34 -23.20 13.75
C ARG A 32 -6.42 -22.56 14.61
N GLU A 33 -7.52 -22.16 14.02
CA GLU A 33 -8.71 -21.75 14.75
C GLU A 33 -9.41 -23.02 15.25
N ARG A 34 -9.55 -23.11 16.57
CA ARG A 34 -10.20 -24.22 17.25
C ARG A 34 -11.71 -24.03 17.23
N SER A 35 -12.44 -25.03 16.77
CA SER A 35 -13.90 -25.11 16.86
C SER A 35 -14.32 -26.03 18.03
N LYS A 36 -15.57 -25.88 18.47
CA LYS A 36 -16.18 -26.84 19.43
C LYS A 36 -16.15 -28.27 18.90
N ASN A 37 -16.25 -28.43 17.58
CA ASN A 37 -16.07 -29.70 16.90
C ASN A 37 -14.70 -29.69 16.19
N PRO A 38 -13.74 -30.56 16.55
CA PRO A 38 -12.39 -30.57 15.93
C PRO A 38 -12.38 -30.81 14.41
N LYS A 39 -13.48 -31.34 13.84
CA LYS A 39 -13.61 -31.51 12.39
C LYS A 39 -13.81 -30.18 11.66
N ASP A 40 -14.22 -29.15 12.38
CA ASP A 40 -14.48 -27.80 11.85
C ASP A 40 -13.30 -26.86 12.12
N ASP A 41 -12.19 -27.37 12.69
CA ASP A 41 -10.94 -26.62 12.83
C ASP A 41 -10.45 -26.19 11.45
N ARG A 42 -10.06 -24.92 11.33
CA ARG A 42 -9.58 -24.38 10.05
C ARG A 42 -8.25 -23.64 10.22
N LEU A 43 -7.52 -23.48 9.12
CA LEU A 43 -6.36 -22.62 9.06
C LEU A 43 -6.80 -21.18 8.86
N VAL A 44 -6.21 -20.30 9.64
CA VAL A 44 -6.41 -18.84 9.57
C VAL A 44 -5.06 -18.13 9.57
N ALA A 45 -5.02 -16.90 9.07
CA ALA A 45 -3.92 -16.00 9.31
C ALA A 45 -4.23 -15.15 10.55
N VAL A 46 -3.28 -15.04 11.49
CA VAL A 46 -3.40 -14.20 12.68
C VAL A 46 -2.36 -13.11 12.62
N LYS A 47 -2.80 -11.85 12.63
CA LYS A 47 -1.95 -10.68 12.74
C LYS A 47 -1.99 -10.21 14.20
N ALA A 48 -0.85 -10.32 14.88
CA ALA A 48 -0.67 -9.89 16.26
C ALA A 48 0.16 -8.60 16.31
N MET A 49 -0.36 -7.58 16.99
CA MET A 49 0.31 -6.28 17.11
C MET A 49 1.44 -6.39 18.14
N LEU A 50 2.55 -5.68 17.89
CA LEU A 50 3.65 -5.59 18.84
C LEU A 50 3.23 -4.70 20.01
N ILE A 51 3.56 -5.13 21.21
CA ILE A 51 3.07 -4.61 22.50
C ILE A 51 3.44 -3.14 22.75
N GLU A 52 4.55 -2.66 22.17
CA GLU A 52 4.99 -1.25 22.29
C GLU A 52 3.95 -0.22 21.80
N LEU A 53 2.97 -0.66 21.00
CA LEU A 53 1.89 0.17 20.48
C LEU A 53 0.56 -0.03 21.23
N ALA A 54 0.44 -1.10 22.02
CA ALA A 54 -0.80 -1.41 22.76
C ALA A 54 -0.99 -0.53 24.01
N ASP A 55 0.05 0.16 24.48
CA ASP A 55 -0.04 1.08 25.63
C ASP A 55 -0.76 2.41 25.32
N GLU A 56 -1.01 2.70 24.03
CA GLU A 56 -1.76 3.89 23.62
C GLU A 56 -3.26 3.55 23.44
N THR A 57 -4.08 3.84 24.45
CA THR A 57 -5.54 3.58 24.45
C THR A 57 -6.23 4.13 23.19
N GLU A 58 -5.77 5.26 22.66
CA GLU A 58 -6.30 5.90 21.46
C GLU A 58 -6.01 5.05 20.21
N PHE A 59 -4.80 4.47 20.11
CA PHE A 59 -4.41 3.57 19.02
C PHE A 59 -5.25 2.28 19.03
N VAL A 60 -5.45 1.70 20.23
CA VAL A 60 -6.26 0.48 20.41
C VAL A 60 -7.69 0.70 19.95
N THR A 61 -8.33 1.78 20.42
CA THR A 61 -9.71 2.11 20.06
C THR A 61 -9.86 2.26 18.55
N MET A 62 -8.95 2.98 17.96
CA MET A 62 -8.91 3.28 16.53
C MET A 62 -8.69 2.02 15.68
N PHE A 63 -7.77 1.14 16.10
CA PHE A 63 -7.54 -0.15 15.47
C PHE A 63 -8.82 -1.00 15.49
N LEU A 64 -9.48 -1.09 16.65
CA LEU A 64 -10.71 -1.87 16.79
C LEU A 64 -11.84 -1.34 15.92
N ASP A 65 -12.01 -0.03 15.84
CA ASP A 65 -13.08 0.58 15.05
C ASP A 65 -12.87 0.35 13.56
N GLU A 66 -11.64 0.45 13.07
CA GLU A 66 -11.36 0.20 11.66
C GLU A 66 -11.46 -1.30 11.31
N VAL A 67 -11.00 -2.19 12.20
CA VAL A 67 -11.20 -3.63 12.01
C VAL A 67 -12.68 -3.99 11.94
N ARG A 68 -13.52 -3.38 12.78
CA ARG A 68 -14.99 -3.57 12.73
C ARG A 68 -15.57 -3.16 11.39
N LEU A 69 -15.08 -2.05 10.80
CA LEU A 69 -15.51 -1.61 9.48
C LEU A 69 -15.13 -2.61 8.40
N VAL A 70 -13.86 -3.04 8.38
CA VAL A 70 -13.36 -3.97 7.36
C VAL A 70 -13.99 -5.36 7.50
N ARG A 71 -14.30 -5.80 8.73
CA ARG A 71 -14.98 -7.07 9.00
C ARG A 71 -16.37 -7.16 8.34
N ALA A 72 -17.01 -6.01 8.10
CA ALA A 72 -18.33 -5.98 7.42
C ALA A 72 -18.24 -6.20 5.90
N ILE A 73 -17.04 -6.12 5.30
CA ILE A 73 -16.87 -6.25 3.86
C ILE A 73 -16.83 -7.72 3.49
N ARG A 74 -17.71 -8.15 2.58
CA ARG A 74 -17.77 -9.51 2.03
C ARG A 74 -17.57 -9.44 0.53
N HIS A 75 -16.38 -9.81 0.05
CA HIS A 75 -16.07 -9.81 -1.38
C HIS A 75 -14.99 -10.84 -1.71
N PRO A 76 -15.07 -11.59 -2.83
CA PRO A 76 -14.07 -12.59 -3.19
C PRO A 76 -12.65 -12.04 -3.34
N ASN A 77 -12.49 -10.75 -3.66
CA ASN A 77 -11.19 -10.12 -3.80
C ASN A 77 -10.73 -9.32 -2.56
N ILE A 78 -11.34 -9.55 -1.41
CA ILE A 78 -10.90 -9.01 -0.11
C ILE A 78 -10.70 -10.19 0.84
N VAL A 79 -9.65 -10.15 1.64
CA VAL A 79 -9.44 -11.11 2.72
C VAL A 79 -10.49 -10.90 3.79
N GLU A 80 -11.21 -11.96 4.12
CA GLU A 80 -12.26 -11.94 5.15
C GLU A 80 -11.63 -11.88 6.53
N ILE A 81 -12.08 -10.94 7.38
CA ILE A 81 -11.72 -10.89 8.79
C ILE A 81 -12.75 -11.69 9.59
N TYR A 82 -12.28 -12.67 10.35
CA TYR A 82 -13.15 -13.54 11.14
C TYR A 82 -13.36 -13.02 12.54
N ASP A 83 -12.28 -12.68 13.24
CA ASP A 83 -12.37 -12.21 14.61
C ASP A 83 -11.24 -11.24 14.99
N VAL A 84 -11.43 -10.52 16.09
CA VAL A 84 -10.49 -9.56 16.65
C VAL A 84 -10.59 -9.62 18.16
N GLY A 85 -9.47 -9.51 18.84
CA GLY A 85 -9.46 -9.53 20.29
C GLY A 85 -8.17 -9.00 20.90
N ASP A 86 -8.17 -9.00 22.22
CA ASP A 86 -7.02 -8.80 23.07
C ASP A 86 -6.77 -10.08 23.89
N ALA A 87 -5.53 -10.48 24.03
CA ALA A 87 -5.10 -11.58 24.87
C ALA A 87 -3.82 -11.17 25.59
N ASP A 88 -3.91 -10.95 26.90
CA ASP A 88 -2.81 -10.55 27.77
C ASP A 88 -2.07 -9.29 27.27
N GLY A 89 -2.83 -8.29 26.76
CA GLY A 89 -2.30 -7.05 26.20
C GLY A 89 -1.78 -7.17 24.76
N VAL A 90 -1.96 -8.34 24.12
CA VAL A 90 -1.63 -8.52 22.70
C VAL A 90 -2.90 -8.38 21.87
N MET A 91 -3.00 -7.27 21.15
CA MET A 91 -4.06 -7.06 20.17
C MET A 91 -3.85 -7.97 18.96
N TRP A 92 -4.89 -8.67 18.52
CA TRP A 92 -4.81 -9.57 17.40
C TRP A 92 -6.07 -9.52 16.53
N MET A 93 -5.91 -9.89 15.25
CA MET A 93 -7.01 -10.19 14.35
C MET A 93 -6.77 -11.51 13.63
N SER A 94 -7.81 -12.34 13.51
CA SER A 94 -7.81 -13.53 12.66
C SER A 94 -8.53 -13.26 11.36
N MET A 95 -7.98 -13.81 10.27
CA MET A 95 -8.47 -13.59 8.93
C MET A 95 -8.28 -14.82 8.04
N GLU A 96 -8.91 -14.81 6.88
CA GLU A 96 -8.76 -15.82 5.85
C GLU A 96 -7.28 -16.11 5.56
N TRP A 97 -6.91 -17.38 5.65
CA TRP A 97 -5.60 -17.86 5.21
C TRP A 97 -5.59 -17.99 3.69
N VAL A 98 -4.86 -17.11 3.02
CA VAL A 98 -4.61 -17.20 1.58
C VAL A 98 -3.34 -17.99 1.35
N GLU A 99 -3.49 -19.23 0.84
CA GLU A 99 -2.33 -20.00 0.40
C GLU A 99 -1.77 -19.39 -0.89
N GLY A 100 -0.83 -18.47 -0.76
CA GLY A 100 -0.33 -17.68 -1.87
C GLY A 100 0.82 -16.78 -1.47
N GLU A 101 1.10 -15.77 -2.29
CA GLU A 101 2.15 -14.78 -2.04
C GLU A 101 1.69 -13.37 -2.40
N SER A 102 2.38 -12.36 -1.85
CA SER A 102 2.15 -10.98 -2.25
C SER A 102 2.57 -10.76 -3.70
N LEU A 103 1.88 -9.86 -4.37
CA LEU A 103 2.23 -9.43 -5.72
C LEU A 103 3.66 -8.88 -5.77
N HIS A 104 4.15 -8.28 -4.69
CA HIS A 104 5.56 -7.86 -4.56
C HIS A 104 6.52 -9.05 -4.74
N THR A 105 6.29 -10.15 -4.03
CA THR A 105 7.09 -11.37 -4.16
C THR A 105 6.97 -11.96 -5.56
N VAL A 106 5.76 -11.96 -6.13
CA VAL A 106 5.55 -12.45 -7.52
C VAL A 106 6.34 -11.61 -8.52
N ILE A 107 6.34 -10.28 -8.40
CA ILE A 107 7.13 -9.38 -9.26
C ILE A 107 8.64 -9.67 -9.12
N ALA A 108 9.13 -9.78 -7.89
CA ALA A 108 10.54 -10.02 -7.60
C ALA A 108 11.03 -11.35 -8.22
N GLU A 109 10.27 -12.41 -8.06
CA GLU A 109 10.64 -13.72 -8.62
C GLU A 109 10.38 -13.82 -10.13
N ALA A 110 9.33 -13.20 -10.66
CA ALA A 110 9.06 -13.14 -12.09
C ALA A 110 10.13 -12.34 -12.85
N GLY A 111 10.65 -11.26 -12.25
CA GLY A 111 11.74 -10.45 -12.82
C GLY A 111 13.02 -11.25 -13.09
N LYS A 112 13.29 -12.28 -12.28
CA LYS A 112 14.43 -13.20 -12.47
C LYS A 112 14.23 -14.16 -13.66
N ARG A 113 12.99 -14.40 -14.10
CA ARG A 113 12.63 -15.47 -15.06
C ARG A 113 11.90 -15.02 -16.31
N ARG A 114 11.30 -13.87 -16.36
CA ARG A 114 10.58 -13.11 -17.41
C ARG A 114 9.33 -12.46 -16.85
N ALA A 115 8.97 -11.30 -17.41
CA ALA A 115 7.87 -10.45 -16.99
C ALA A 115 6.52 -11.17 -16.81
N ILE A 116 5.68 -10.64 -15.93
CA ILE A 116 4.27 -11.02 -15.82
C ILE A 116 3.58 -10.65 -17.15
N PRO A 117 2.88 -11.58 -17.83
CA PRO A 117 2.16 -11.25 -19.06
C PRO A 117 1.19 -10.07 -18.83
N PRO A 118 1.12 -9.08 -19.74
CA PRO A 118 0.28 -7.90 -19.57
C PRO A 118 -1.18 -8.22 -19.31
N GLU A 119 -1.73 -9.24 -19.93
CA GLU A 119 -3.11 -9.67 -19.74
C GLU A 119 -3.36 -10.20 -18.32
N LEU A 120 -2.37 -10.86 -17.70
CA LEU A 120 -2.47 -11.28 -16.28
C LEU A 120 -2.35 -10.07 -15.35
N ALA A 121 -1.50 -9.08 -15.69
CA ALA A 121 -1.41 -7.82 -14.95
C ALA A 121 -2.77 -7.08 -14.96
N VAL A 122 -3.39 -6.97 -16.13
CA VAL A 122 -4.73 -6.35 -16.29
C VAL A 122 -5.77 -7.08 -15.43
N LYS A 123 -5.77 -8.43 -15.43
CA LYS A 123 -6.69 -9.21 -14.59
C LYS A 123 -6.45 -8.97 -13.10
N ILE A 124 -5.21 -8.97 -12.64
CA ILE A 124 -4.87 -8.71 -11.22
C ILE A 124 -5.45 -7.37 -10.78
N ILE A 125 -5.24 -6.32 -11.58
CA ILE A 125 -5.70 -4.99 -11.22
C ILE A 125 -7.22 -4.86 -11.34
N ALA A 126 -7.86 -5.48 -12.33
CA ALA A 126 -9.32 -5.49 -12.45
C ALA A 126 -9.98 -6.17 -11.24
N ASP A 127 -9.42 -7.30 -10.78
CA ASP A 127 -9.94 -8.02 -9.62
C ASP A 127 -9.70 -7.22 -8.32
N ALA A 128 -8.51 -6.62 -8.15
CA ALA A 128 -8.21 -5.74 -7.01
C ALA A 128 -9.14 -4.50 -7.00
N ALA A 129 -9.38 -3.88 -8.14
CA ALA A 129 -10.31 -2.76 -8.28
C ALA A 129 -11.75 -3.14 -7.90
N SER A 130 -12.21 -4.35 -8.28
CA SER A 130 -13.51 -4.87 -7.86
C SER A 130 -13.61 -5.03 -6.34
N GLY A 131 -12.53 -5.53 -5.69
CA GLY A 131 -12.46 -5.59 -4.22
C GLY A 131 -12.50 -4.20 -3.58
N LEU A 132 -11.69 -3.25 -4.07
CA LEU A 132 -11.72 -1.87 -3.56
C LEU A 132 -13.10 -1.24 -3.68
N HIS A 133 -13.77 -1.44 -4.82
CA HIS A 133 -15.11 -0.90 -5.02
C HIS A 133 -16.09 -1.42 -3.96
N ALA A 134 -16.06 -2.71 -3.65
CA ALA A 134 -16.91 -3.28 -2.61
C ALA A 134 -16.65 -2.65 -1.22
N ALA A 135 -15.40 -2.31 -0.91
CA ALA A 135 -15.06 -1.60 0.32
C ALA A 135 -15.53 -0.13 0.28
N HIS A 136 -15.34 0.55 -0.84
CA HIS A 136 -15.75 1.95 -1.03
C HIS A 136 -17.28 2.15 -0.96
N GLU A 137 -18.06 1.12 -1.32
CA GLU A 137 -19.53 1.14 -1.31
C GLU A 137 -20.14 0.59 0.00
N LEU A 138 -19.29 0.32 1.02
CA LEU A 138 -19.81 -0.10 2.32
C LEU A 138 -20.73 0.98 2.91
N ARG A 139 -21.93 0.55 3.34
CA ARG A 139 -22.96 1.46 3.85
C ARG A 139 -23.31 1.13 5.28
N ASP A 140 -23.75 2.14 6.00
CA ASP A 140 -24.40 2.00 7.30
C ASP A 140 -25.86 1.53 7.15
N LEU A 141 -26.51 1.24 8.28
CA LEU A 141 -27.91 0.81 8.31
C LEU A 141 -28.88 1.85 7.75
N ASP A 142 -28.51 3.12 7.79
CA ASP A 142 -29.27 4.25 7.22
C ASP A 142 -29.02 4.44 5.72
N GLY A 143 -28.15 3.62 5.11
CA GLY A 143 -27.82 3.68 3.70
C GLY A 143 -26.70 4.69 3.36
N SER A 144 -26.18 5.45 4.31
CA SER A 144 -25.04 6.36 4.10
C SER A 144 -23.74 5.59 3.85
N LEU A 145 -22.86 6.14 2.99
CA LEU A 145 -21.54 5.55 2.75
C LEU A 145 -20.65 5.71 3.98
N ARG A 146 -19.99 4.63 4.39
CA ARG A 146 -19.02 4.66 5.50
C ARG A 146 -17.71 5.34 5.15
N GLY A 147 -17.48 5.69 3.88
CA GLY A 147 -16.27 6.38 3.42
C GLY A 147 -14.98 5.57 3.60
N VAL A 148 -15.09 4.23 3.57
CA VAL A 148 -13.91 3.35 3.68
C VAL A 148 -12.96 3.62 2.51
N VAL A 149 -11.69 3.86 2.81
CA VAL A 149 -10.60 4.04 1.84
C VAL A 149 -9.43 3.17 2.30
N HIS A 150 -8.83 2.41 1.39
CA HIS A 150 -7.75 1.49 1.73
C HIS A 150 -6.45 2.19 2.16
N ARG A 151 -6.08 3.29 1.51
CA ARG A 151 -4.95 4.18 1.82
C ARG A 151 -3.55 3.57 1.76
N ASP A 152 -3.43 2.27 1.58
CA ASP A 152 -2.14 1.54 1.48
C ASP A 152 -2.13 0.52 0.33
N VAL A 153 -2.75 0.85 -0.80
CA VAL A 153 -2.74 -0.01 -1.98
C VAL A 153 -1.33 -0.06 -2.55
N SER A 154 -0.74 -1.27 -2.55
CA SER A 154 0.60 -1.52 -3.07
C SER A 154 0.75 -3.00 -3.41
N PRO A 155 1.79 -3.42 -4.15
CA PRO A 155 2.02 -4.84 -4.42
C PRO A 155 2.18 -5.72 -3.18
N HIS A 156 2.51 -5.16 -2.02
CA HIS A 156 2.60 -5.89 -0.75
C HIS A 156 1.23 -6.31 -0.23
N ASN A 157 0.21 -5.48 -0.48
CA ASN A 157 -1.14 -5.65 0.04
C ASN A 157 -2.12 -6.26 -0.98
N ILE A 158 -1.59 -6.78 -2.10
CA ILE A 158 -2.31 -7.59 -3.09
C ILE A 158 -1.73 -9.00 -3.02
N LEU A 159 -2.53 -9.98 -2.60
CA LEU A 159 -2.14 -11.39 -2.56
C LEU A 159 -2.66 -12.12 -3.80
N ILE A 160 -1.86 -13.07 -4.29
CA ILE A 160 -2.27 -14.00 -5.35
C ILE A 160 -2.22 -15.41 -4.76
N GLY A 161 -3.38 -16.05 -4.67
CA GLY A 161 -3.52 -17.41 -4.21
C GLY A 161 -2.97 -18.42 -5.20
N THR A 162 -2.61 -19.62 -4.71
CA THR A 162 -2.18 -20.74 -5.56
C THR A 162 -3.27 -21.19 -6.54
N ASN A 163 -4.53 -20.91 -6.23
CA ASN A 163 -5.68 -21.10 -7.08
C ASN A 163 -5.92 -19.97 -8.10
N GLY A 164 -5.07 -18.91 -8.09
CA GLY A 164 -5.18 -17.76 -8.96
C GLY A 164 -6.18 -16.69 -8.50
N MET A 165 -6.72 -16.78 -7.29
CA MET A 165 -7.54 -15.71 -6.71
C MET A 165 -6.67 -14.52 -6.33
N VAL A 166 -7.16 -13.31 -6.60
CA VAL A 166 -6.54 -12.06 -6.18
C VAL A 166 -7.28 -11.56 -4.95
N LYS A 167 -6.54 -11.21 -3.90
CA LYS A 167 -7.13 -10.73 -2.64
C LYS A 167 -6.40 -9.50 -2.10
N LEU A 168 -7.14 -8.49 -1.72
CA LEU A 168 -6.64 -7.33 -0.98
C LEU A 168 -6.56 -7.65 0.51
N VAL A 169 -5.48 -7.17 1.14
CA VAL A 169 -5.22 -7.29 2.58
C VAL A 169 -4.82 -5.95 3.16
N ASP A 170 -4.86 -5.83 4.48
CA ASP A 170 -4.30 -4.70 5.23
C ASP A 170 -4.84 -3.33 4.75
N PHE A 171 -6.14 -3.10 4.90
CA PHE A 171 -6.69 -1.74 4.83
C PHE A 171 -5.90 -0.86 5.81
N GLY A 172 -5.49 0.33 5.37
CA GLY A 172 -4.49 1.16 6.05
C GLY A 172 -4.98 1.80 7.36
N VAL A 173 -5.45 0.94 8.28
CA VAL A 173 -6.00 1.23 9.62
C VAL A 173 -5.13 2.23 10.38
N ALA A 174 -3.82 2.04 10.39
CA ALA A 174 -2.89 2.88 11.13
C ALA A 174 -2.57 4.23 10.47
N LYS A 175 -2.90 4.42 9.19
CA LYS A 175 -2.58 5.65 8.43
C LYS A 175 -3.65 6.73 8.50
N ALA A 176 -4.85 6.42 8.99
CA ALA A 176 -5.98 7.36 9.08
C ALA A 176 -5.71 8.51 10.06
N VAL A 177 -4.80 8.35 10.99
CA VAL A 177 -4.60 9.24 12.15
C VAL A 177 -3.35 10.12 12.03
N GLY A 178 -3.03 10.62 10.84
CA GLY A 178 -2.11 11.77 10.72
C GLY A 178 -0.67 11.59 11.22
N ARG A 179 -0.24 10.38 11.65
CA ARG A 179 1.10 10.14 12.18
C ARG A 179 2.11 9.70 11.11
N ILE A 180 2.14 10.40 9.98
CA ILE A 180 3.25 10.24 9.00
C ILE A 180 4.61 10.44 9.68
N SER A 181 4.68 11.32 10.71
CA SER A 181 5.92 11.65 11.42
C SER A 181 6.48 10.50 12.26
N GLU A 182 5.66 9.66 12.88
CA GLU A 182 6.15 8.54 13.72
C GLU A 182 6.45 7.28 12.91
N ALA A 183 5.64 6.96 11.91
CA ALA A 183 5.93 5.88 10.97
C ALA A 183 7.22 6.12 10.16
N THR A 184 7.56 7.39 9.91
CA THR A 184 8.82 7.80 9.27
C THR A 184 10.02 7.59 10.20
N ARG A 185 9.87 7.86 11.51
CA ARG A 185 10.93 7.61 12.51
C ARG A 185 11.27 6.13 12.67
N ALA A 186 10.31 5.25 12.50
CA ALA A 186 10.51 3.80 12.62
C ALA A 186 11.08 3.12 11.35
N GLY A 187 11.39 3.86 10.28
CA GLY A 187 11.92 3.30 9.03
C GLY A 187 10.94 2.40 8.27
N GLN A 188 9.66 2.38 8.66
CA GLN A 188 8.64 1.44 8.18
C GLN A 188 8.03 1.85 6.84
N LEU A 189 8.23 3.11 6.41
CA LEU A 189 7.69 3.66 5.17
C LEU A 189 8.66 3.57 3.99
N LYS A 190 9.88 3.06 4.20
CA LYS A 190 10.88 2.97 3.14
C LYS A 190 10.36 2.15 1.96
N GLY A 191 10.35 2.74 0.77
CA GLY A 191 9.85 2.12 -0.46
C GLY A 191 8.32 2.19 -0.66
N LYS A 192 7.50 2.55 0.35
CA LYS A 192 6.04 2.68 0.23
C LYS A 192 5.58 4.04 -0.31
N PHE A 193 6.40 5.08 -0.20
CA PHE A 193 6.07 6.43 -0.68
C PHE A 193 5.75 6.48 -2.18
N GLY A 194 6.38 5.60 -2.97
CA GLY A 194 6.16 5.51 -4.41
C GLY A 194 4.75 5.05 -4.83
N TYR A 195 3.92 4.58 -3.89
CA TYR A 195 2.54 4.16 -4.16
C TYR A 195 1.49 5.11 -3.57
N MET A 196 1.90 6.19 -2.93
CA MET A 196 0.96 7.21 -2.42
C MET A 196 0.32 7.99 -3.58
N SER A 197 -0.89 8.48 -3.35
CA SER A 197 -1.49 9.48 -4.22
C SER A 197 -0.93 10.88 -3.94
N PRO A 198 -1.01 11.85 -4.88
CA PRO A 198 -0.55 13.22 -4.64
C PRO A 198 -1.21 13.88 -3.44
N GLU A 199 -2.51 13.66 -3.24
CA GLU A 199 -3.26 14.18 -2.09
C GLU A 199 -2.80 13.57 -0.77
N GLN A 200 -2.46 12.27 -0.73
CA GLN A 200 -1.86 11.64 0.46
C GLN A 200 -0.48 12.23 0.76
N ALA A 201 0.38 12.38 -0.26
CA ALA A 201 1.71 12.95 -0.12
C ALA A 201 1.69 14.40 0.35
N LEU A 202 0.62 15.14 0.02
CA LEU A 202 0.39 16.54 0.44
C LEU A 202 -0.38 16.67 1.76
N GLY A 203 -0.78 15.57 2.40
CA GLY A 203 -1.60 15.62 3.61
C GLY A 203 -3.00 16.24 3.41
N LYS A 204 -3.53 16.19 2.18
CA LYS A 204 -4.86 16.70 1.84
C LYS A 204 -5.94 15.68 2.16
N HIS A 205 -7.22 16.07 1.96
CA HIS A 205 -8.34 15.15 2.08
C HIS A 205 -8.19 13.97 1.10
N VAL A 206 -8.31 12.74 1.63
CA VAL A 206 -8.12 11.48 0.93
C VAL A 206 -9.46 10.78 0.79
N ASP A 207 -9.87 10.49 -0.43
CA ASP A 207 -11.08 9.72 -0.73
C ASP A 207 -10.74 8.45 -1.57
N ARG A 208 -11.77 7.70 -2.00
CA ARG A 208 -11.65 6.47 -2.78
C ARG A 208 -10.78 6.61 -4.04
N ARG A 209 -10.66 7.80 -4.63
CA ARG A 209 -9.88 8.06 -5.84
C ARG A 209 -8.37 8.01 -5.59
N SER A 210 -7.94 8.11 -4.33
CA SER A 210 -6.55 7.89 -3.94
C SER A 210 -6.12 6.44 -4.15
N ASP A 211 -6.99 5.47 -3.81
CA ASP A 211 -6.73 4.05 -4.04
C ASP A 211 -6.65 3.72 -5.53
N ILE A 212 -7.47 4.40 -6.35
CA ILE A 212 -7.45 4.25 -7.81
C ILE A 212 -6.11 4.71 -8.40
N PHE A 213 -5.57 5.84 -7.92
CA PHE A 213 -4.25 6.31 -8.32
C PHE A 213 -3.16 5.29 -7.95
N SER A 214 -3.21 4.76 -6.74
CA SER A 214 -2.26 3.73 -6.29
C SER A 214 -2.35 2.45 -7.12
N LEU A 215 -3.56 1.98 -7.50
CA LEU A 215 -3.73 0.88 -8.46
C LEU A 215 -3.18 1.24 -9.85
N GLY A 216 -3.33 2.48 -10.28
CA GLY A 216 -2.74 2.99 -11.52
C GLY A 216 -1.23 2.86 -11.54
N ILE A 217 -0.56 3.17 -10.41
CA ILE A 217 0.89 2.97 -10.25
C ILE A 217 1.24 1.48 -10.39
N VAL A 218 0.52 0.60 -9.69
CA VAL A 218 0.78 -0.84 -9.74
C VAL A 218 0.57 -1.37 -11.17
N LEU A 219 -0.49 -0.94 -11.86
CA LEU A 219 -0.76 -1.33 -13.25
C LEU A 219 0.36 -0.88 -14.19
N PHE A 220 0.82 0.38 -14.06
CA PHE A 220 1.93 0.89 -14.83
C PHE A 220 3.19 0.03 -14.63
N GLU A 221 3.57 -0.24 -13.37
CA GLU A 221 4.76 -1.01 -13.04
C GLU A 221 4.69 -2.45 -13.54
N LEU A 222 3.54 -3.10 -13.41
CA LEU A 222 3.32 -4.46 -13.91
C LEU A 222 3.43 -4.57 -15.42
N THR A 223 2.93 -3.57 -16.15
CA THR A 223 2.85 -3.63 -17.62
C THR A 223 4.06 -3.05 -18.32
N THR A 224 4.84 -2.19 -17.64
CA THR A 224 6.08 -1.62 -18.18
C THR A 224 7.33 -2.25 -17.62
N SER A 225 7.23 -3.06 -16.55
CA SER A 225 8.34 -3.58 -15.78
C SER A 225 9.30 -2.49 -15.27
N ARG A 226 8.78 -1.27 -15.03
CA ARG A 226 9.54 -0.13 -14.52
C ARG A 226 8.84 0.50 -13.33
N ARG A 227 9.62 0.91 -12.33
CA ARG A 227 9.11 1.73 -11.22
C ARG A 227 8.66 3.09 -11.77
N LEU A 228 7.43 3.52 -11.40
CA LEU A 228 6.90 4.82 -11.82
C LEU A 228 7.53 5.95 -11.01
N PHE A 229 7.50 5.86 -9.69
CA PHE A 229 8.04 6.87 -8.80
C PHE A 229 9.14 6.27 -7.92
N ARG A 230 10.39 6.66 -8.19
CA ARG A 230 11.56 6.23 -7.42
C ARG A 230 12.61 7.34 -7.44
N GLY A 231 12.84 7.99 -6.31
CA GLY A 231 13.95 8.90 -6.05
C GLY A 231 15.10 8.17 -5.36
N GLU A 232 16.21 8.87 -5.15
CA GLU A 232 17.35 8.37 -4.36
C GLU A 232 16.97 8.29 -2.87
N HIS A 233 16.18 9.28 -2.41
CA HIS A 233 15.66 9.36 -1.06
C HIS A 233 14.13 9.40 -1.07
N ASP A 234 13.52 9.09 0.08
CA ASP A 234 12.08 9.08 0.25
C ASP A 234 11.44 10.44 -0.10
N ILE A 235 12.10 11.55 0.26
CA ILE A 235 11.64 12.90 -0.08
C ILE A 235 11.62 13.15 -1.60
N ASP A 236 12.60 12.62 -2.33
CA ASP A 236 12.65 12.75 -3.78
C ASP A 236 11.57 11.91 -4.44
N THR A 237 11.28 10.72 -3.89
CA THR A 237 10.13 9.90 -4.30
C THR A 237 8.82 10.67 -4.10
N LEU A 238 8.63 11.32 -2.94
CA LEU A 238 7.43 12.14 -2.68
C LEU A 238 7.31 13.31 -3.67
N LYS A 239 8.41 14.00 -3.99
CA LYS A 239 8.42 15.07 -5.01
C LYS A 239 7.96 14.54 -6.38
N LEU A 240 8.42 13.33 -6.77
CA LEU A 240 7.98 12.68 -8.01
C LEU A 240 6.48 12.36 -8.01
N VAL A 241 5.95 11.85 -6.91
CA VAL A 241 4.51 11.58 -6.74
C VAL A 241 3.70 12.87 -6.88
N ILE A 242 4.12 13.95 -6.21
CA ILE A 242 3.39 15.22 -6.18
C ILE A 242 3.39 15.90 -7.55
N GLY A 243 4.53 15.98 -8.22
CA GLY A 243 4.66 16.81 -9.43
C GLY A 243 5.62 16.28 -10.50
N GLY A 244 6.27 15.11 -10.31
CA GLY A 244 7.20 14.56 -11.29
C GLY A 244 6.51 14.11 -12.59
N PRO A 245 7.22 13.93 -13.69
CA PRO A 245 6.63 13.47 -14.94
C PRO A 245 6.07 12.06 -14.80
N ILE A 246 4.90 11.81 -15.41
CA ILE A 246 4.35 10.47 -15.64
C ILE A 246 4.62 10.11 -17.10
N PRO A 247 5.60 9.24 -17.37
CA PRO A 247 5.92 8.87 -18.74
C PRO A 247 4.78 8.07 -19.35
N ARG A 248 4.52 8.30 -20.64
CA ARG A 248 3.58 7.46 -21.38
C ARG A 248 4.16 6.05 -21.50
N PRO A 249 3.39 4.98 -21.21
CA PRO A 249 3.85 3.61 -21.42
C PRO A 249 4.40 3.35 -22.83
N SER A 250 3.81 3.95 -23.87
CA SER A 250 4.27 3.86 -25.26
C SER A 250 5.65 4.51 -25.49
N SER A 251 6.09 5.44 -24.64
CA SER A 251 7.45 5.98 -24.69
C SER A 251 8.51 5.00 -24.15
N ILE A 252 8.07 4.00 -23.39
CA ILE A 252 8.92 2.95 -22.82
C ILE A 252 8.95 1.72 -23.76
N ASP A 253 7.77 1.31 -24.20
CA ASP A 253 7.57 0.25 -25.20
C ASP A 253 6.71 0.79 -26.35
N PRO A 254 7.30 1.04 -27.54
CA PRO A 254 6.54 1.52 -28.71
C PRO A 254 5.39 0.59 -29.16
N LYS A 255 5.40 -0.67 -28.71
CA LYS A 255 4.33 -1.65 -28.99
C LYS A 255 3.25 -1.67 -27.91
N TYR A 256 3.35 -0.80 -26.90
CA TYR A 256 2.36 -0.76 -25.83
C TYR A 256 0.96 -0.46 -26.36
N PRO A 257 -0.07 -1.25 -25.99
CA PRO A 257 -1.42 -1.08 -26.55
C PRO A 257 -2.03 0.27 -26.18
N ALA A 258 -2.47 1.04 -27.17
CA ALA A 258 -3.03 2.38 -26.96
C ALA A 258 -4.29 2.36 -26.07
N GLY A 259 -5.11 1.30 -26.14
CA GLY A 259 -6.27 1.10 -25.29
C GLY A 259 -5.89 1.00 -23.81
N LEU A 260 -4.85 0.21 -23.49
CA LEU A 260 -4.36 0.05 -22.13
C LEU A 260 -3.63 1.31 -21.63
N GLU A 261 -2.85 1.99 -22.50
CA GLU A 261 -2.19 3.26 -22.15
C GLU A 261 -3.20 4.31 -21.67
N ARG A 262 -4.34 4.45 -22.37
CA ARG A 262 -5.40 5.38 -21.99
C ARG A 262 -5.95 5.08 -20.58
N ILE A 263 -6.15 3.81 -20.24
CA ILE A 263 -6.64 3.39 -18.92
C ILE A 263 -5.60 3.73 -17.85
N VAL A 264 -4.33 3.38 -18.08
CA VAL A 264 -3.23 3.68 -17.16
C VAL A 264 -3.12 5.17 -16.88
N LEU A 265 -3.09 5.98 -17.93
CA LEU A 265 -2.94 7.44 -17.80
C LEU A 265 -4.14 8.08 -17.10
N ARG A 266 -5.38 7.62 -17.38
CA ARG A 266 -6.58 8.10 -16.68
C ARG A 266 -6.55 7.76 -15.20
N ALA A 267 -6.11 6.58 -14.80
CA ALA A 267 -5.97 6.21 -13.40
C ALA A 267 -4.90 7.07 -12.70
N LEU A 268 -3.86 7.48 -13.43
CA LEU A 268 -2.73 8.28 -12.93
C LEU A 268 -2.92 9.80 -13.05
N GLU A 269 -4.12 10.28 -13.44
CA GLU A 269 -4.39 11.71 -13.43
C GLU A 269 -4.19 12.31 -12.03
N ARG A 270 -3.46 13.43 -11.93
CA ARG A 270 -3.18 14.05 -10.63
C ARG A 270 -4.39 14.76 -10.06
N ASN A 271 -5.21 15.35 -10.94
CA ASN A 271 -6.49 15.89 -10.51
C ASN A 271 -7.47 14.75 -10.26
N PRO A 272 -7.96 14.54 -9.00
CA PRO A 272 -8.92 13.49 -8.70
C PRO A 272 -10.19 13.54 -9.57
N GLU A 273 -10.63 14.75 -9.99
CA GLU A 273 -11.82 14.91 -10.83
C GLU A 273 -11.63 14.36 -12.26
N ALA A 274 -10.39 14.26 -12.73
CA ALA A 274 -10.07 13.71 -14.04
C ALA A 274 -9.81 12.20 -14.02
N ARG A 275 -9.70 11.59 -12.83
CA ARG A 275 -9.54 10.14 -12.65
C ARG A 275 -10.85 9.39 -12.87
N TYR A 276 -10.79 8.07 -12.76
CA TYR A 276 -11.96 7.24 -12.49
C TYR A 276 -12.60 7.68 -11.16
N GLN A 277 -13.91 7.82 -11.12
CA GLN A 277 -14.62 8.26 -9.90
C GLN A 277 -14.92 7.08 -8.98
N THR A 278 -14.97 5.88 -9.52
CA THR A 278 -15.12 4.63 -8.76
C THR A 278 -14.10 3.58 -9.22
N ALA A 279 -13.72 2.70 -8.32
CA ALA A 279 -12.84 1.58 -8.67
C ALA A 279 -13.56 0.58 -9.59
N GLN A 280 -14.91 0.56 -9.62
CA GLN A 280 -15.68 -0.23 -10.57
C GLN A 280 -15.45 0.24 -12.01
N GLU A 281 -15.47 1.55 -12.26
CA GLU A 281 -15.18 2.09 -13.60
C GLU A 281 -13.82 1.64 -14.13
N LEU A 282 -12.79 1.65 -13.27
CA LEU A 282 -11.45 1.14 -13.64
C LEU A 282 -11.50 -0.37 -13.95
N SER A 283 -12.17 -1.16 -13.11
CA SER A 283 -12.33 -2.61 -13.33
C SER A 283 -13.03 -2.90 -14.65
N ASP A 284 -14.11 -2.16 -14.95
CA ASP A 284 -14.91 -2.35 -16.15
C ASP A 284 -14.13 -1.97 -17.42
N ASP A 285 -13.40 -0.86 -17.41
CA ASP A 285 -12.56 -0.45 -18.54
C ASP A 285 -11.43 -1.47 -18.80
N LEU A 286 -10.81 -2.03 -17.75
CA LEU A 286 -9.82 -3.09 -17.88
C LEU A 286 -10.40 -4.37 -18.47
N ARG A 287 -11.59 -4.77 -18.02
CA ARG A 287 -12.29 -5.94 -18.56
C ARG A 287 -12.76 -5.70 -20.01
N ALA A 288 -13.25 -4.49 -20.31
CA ALA A 288 -13.62 -4.09 -21.66
C ALA A 288 -12.42 -4.11 -22.61
N TYR A 289 -11.25 -3.64 -22.14
CA TYR A 289 -10.00 -3.75 -22.89
C TYR A 289 -9.66 -5.20 -23.25
N LEU A 290 -9.63 -6.12 -22.28
CA LEU A 290 -9.37 -7.53 -22.56
C LEU A 290 -10.35 -8.10 -23.58
N LYS A 291 -11.63 -7.75 -23.46
CA LYS A 291 -12.68 -8.18 -24.40
C LYS A 291 -12.44 -7.62 -25.81
N SER A 292 -12.06 -6.34 -25.94
CA SER A 292 -11.79 -5.71 -27.25
C SER A 292 -10.60 -6.35 -27.97
N GLU A 293 -9.57 -6.74 -27.20
CA GLU A 293 -8.40 -7.46 -27.72
C GLU A 293 -8.67 -8.98 -27.92
N ARG A 294 -9.91 -9.45 -27.63
CA ARG A 294 -10.29 -10.87 -27.69
C ARG A 294 -9.43 -11.77 -26.79
N ILE A 295 -8.92 -11.21 -25.68
CA ILE A 295 -8.10 -11.94 -24.70
C ILE A 295 -9.02 -12.49 -23.60
N VAL A 296 -8.98 -13.80 -23.41
CA VAL A 296 -9.67 -14.48 -22.31
C VAL A 296 -8.65 -14.87 -21.25
N VAL A 297 -8.77 -14.27 -20.07
CA VAL A 297 -7.88 -14.54 -18.93
C VAL A 297 -8.66 -15.32 -17.90
N ALA A 298 -8.46 -16.65 -17.85
CA ALA A 298 -9.03 -17.48 -16.81
C ALA A 298 -8.23 -17.37 -15.50
N GLN A 299 -8.87 -17.66 -14.38
CA GLN A 299 -8.22 -17.75 -13.06
C GLN A 299 -7.07 -18.77 -13.07
N SER A 300 -7.21 -19.86 -13.83
CA SER A 300 -6.16 -20.87 -14.04
C SER A 300 -4.87 -20.29 -14.66
N GLY A 301 -4.95 -19.19 -15.42
CA GLY A 301 -3.77 -18.48 -15.94
C GLY A 301 -2.90 -17.90 -14.82
N LEU A 302 -3.52 -17.27 -13.80
CA LEU A 302 -2.82 -16.80 -12.60
C LEU A 302 -2.29 -17.96 -11.75
N ALA A 303 -3.08 -19.02 -11.56
CA ALA A 303 -2.62 -20.22 -10.88
C ALA A 303 -1.39 -20.84 -11.58
N GLY A 304 -1.41 -20.87 -12.92
CA GLY A 304 -0.26 -21.30 -13.73
C GLY A 304 0.96 -20.40 -13.56
N LEU A 305 0.79 -19.08 -13.48
CA LEU A 305 1.87 -18.13 -13.17
C LEU A 305 2.47 -18.43 -11.80
N MET A 306 1.64 -18.55 -10.76
CA MET A 306 2.08 -18.87 -9.39
C MET A 306 2.90 -20.16 -9.33
N LYS A 307 2.41 -21.22 -9.98
CA LYS A 307 3.14 -22.50 -10.05
C LYS A 307 4.49 -22.37 -10.75
N ARG A 308 4.58 -21.63 -11.87
CA ARG A 308 5.84 -21.45 -12.62
C ARG A 308 6.87 -20.63 -11.87
N VAL A 309 6.41 -19.57 -11.19
CA VAL A 309 7.29 -18.57 -10.57
C VAL A 309 7.67 -18.96 -9.15
N LEU A 310 6.73 -19.51 -8.39
CA LEU A 310 6.84 -19.71 -6.93
C LEU A 310 6.54 -21.16 -6.50
N GLY A 311 6.45 -22.12 -7.42
CA GLY A 311 6.02 -23.48 -7.10
C GLY A 311 6.85 -24.16 -6.00
N GLU A 312 8.17 -24.03 -6.03
CA GLU A 312 9.07 -24.59 -5.02
C GLU A 312 8.85 -23.94 -3.65
N ARG A 313 8.75 -22.60 -3.60
CA ARG A 313 8.51 -21.84 -2.37
C ARG A 313 7.15 -22.19 -1.74
N ILE A 314 6.11 -22.31 -2.56
CA ILE A 314 4.78 -22.70 -2.12
C ILE A 314 4.80 -24.12 -1.52
N GLU A 315 5.47 -25.07 -2.17
CA GLU A 315 5.54 -26.44 -1.68
C GLU A 315 6.36 -26.55 -0.38
N GLN A 316 7.43 -25.78 -0.24
CA GLN A 316 8.18 -25.71 1.01
C GLN A 316 7.29 -25.17 2.15
N ARG A 317 6.50 -24.10 1.90
CA ARG A 317 5.56 -23.56 2.90
C ARG A 317 4.49 -24.58 3.26
N ARG A 318 3.94 -25.30 2.29
CA ARG A 318 2.99 -26.41 2.55
C ARG A 318 3.57 -27.47 3.47
N LYS A 319 4.82 -27.88 3.21
CA LYS A 319 5.53 -28.84 4.08
C LYS A 319 5.69 -28.29 5.49
N ALA A 320 6.10 -27.02 5.64
CA ALA A 320 6.25 -26.38 6.95
C ALA A 320 4.92 -26.30 7.71
N VAL A 321 3.82 -25.91 7.06
CA VAL A 321 2.49 -25.85 7.68
C VAL A 321 2.01 -27.26 8.10
N ARG A 322 2.20 -28.28 7.27
CA ARG A 322 1.84 -29.67 7.65
C ARG A 322 2.67 -30.16 8.84
N ALA A 323 3.97 -29.88 8.87
CA ALA A 323 4.84 -30.25 9.98
C ALA A 323 4.43 -29.54 11.29
N ALA A 324 4.11 -28.24 11.21
CA ALA A 324 3.62 -27.46 12.35
C ALA A 324 2.27 -28.01 12.89
N LEU A 325 1.33 -28.37 12.00
CA LEU A 325 0.08 -29.02 12.38
C LEU A 325 0.33 -30.34 13.13
N LYS A 326 1.24 -31.17 12.62
CA LYS A 326 1.57 -32.47 13.24
C LYS A 326 2.22 -32.25 14.61
N ALA A 327 3.12 -31.30 14.74
CA ALA A 327 3.80 -30.96 15.98
C ALA A 327 2.81 -30.53 17.08
N LEU A 328 1.85 -29.67 16.77
CA LEU A 328 0.79 -29.25 17.69
C LEU A 328 -0.07 -30.45 18.15
N GLY A 329 -0.34 -31.42 17.27
CA GLY A 329 -1.11 -32.63 17.61
C GLY A 329 -0.34 -33.61 18.52
N SER A 330 1.00 -33.61 18.47
CA SER A 330 1.87 -34.50 19.27
C SER A 330 2.46 -33.85 20.51
N GLY A 331 2.25 -32.56 20.74
CA GLY A 331 2.87 -31.81 21.85
C GLY A 331 4.40 -31.61 21.69
N GLN A 332 4.95 -31.90 20.50
CA GLN A 332 6.36 -31.78 20.20
C GLN A 332 6.64 -30.43 19.50
N ALA A 333 7.84 -29.86 19.75
CA ALA A 333 8.29 -28.70 18.98
C ALA A 333 8.57 -29.13 17.52
N PRO A 334 8.24 -28.28 16.51
CA PRO A 334 8.59 -28.60 15.13
C PRO A 334 10.10 -28.57 14.94
N PRO A 335 10.64 -29.24 13.91
CA PRO A 335 12.04 -29.21 13.57
C PRO A 335 12.51 -27.76 13.36
N ALA A 336 13.61 -27.37 13.99
CA ALA A 336 14.15 -26.00 13.96
C ALA A 336 14.49 -25.51 12.55
N ASP A 337 14.85 -26.41 11.65
CA ASP A 337 15.22 -26.14 10.26
C ASP A 337 14.04 -25.62 9.41
N LEU A 338 12.79 -25.89 9.83
CA LEU A 338 11.59 -25.37 9.19
C LEU A 338 11.22 -23.96 9.66
N LEU A 339 11.81 -23.50 10.76
CA LEU A 339 11.57 -22.19 11.37
C LEU A 339 12.61 -21.14 10.96
N SER A 340 13.81 -21.59 10.53
CA SER A 340 14.97 -20.74 10.19
C SER A 340 15.10 -20.37 8.72
N GLY A 341 14.24 -20.90 7.85
CA GLY A 341 14.26 -20.54 6.43
C GLY A 341 13.74 -19.11 6.21
N GLU A 342 14.35 -18.36 5.28
CA GLU A 342 13.94 -17.05 4.73
C GLU A 342 12.53 -17.05 4.10
N HIS A 343 11.62 -17.85 4.65
CA HIS A 343 10.25 -18.05 4.20
C HIS A 343 9.27 -17.04 4.82
N ALA A 344 9.81 -16.12 5.64
CA ALA A 344 9.02 -15.05 6.19
C ALA A 344 8.46 -14.20 5.06
N PHE A 345 7.16 -14.03 5.07
CA PHE A 345 6.49 -12.92 4.42
C PHE A 345 7.12 -11.66 5.03
N THR A 346 8.15 -11.12 4.39
CA THR A 346 8.76 -9.87 4.81
C THR A 346 8.00 -8.72 4.20
N PRO A 347 7.12 -8.05 4.95
CA PRO A 347 6.73 -6.69 4.64
C PRO A 347 7.81 -5.76 5.18
N THR A 348 9.08 -6.07 4.95
CA THR A 348 10.18 -5.25 5.43
C THR A 348 10.96 -4.72 4.26
N GLY A 349 10.96 -3.39 4.18
CA GLY A 349 11.86 -2.61 3.36
C GLY A 349 13.35 -2.89 3.63
N LYS A 350 13.80 -4.05 3.20
CA LYS A 350 15.13 -4.19 2.63
C LYS A 350 14.90 -4.29 1.14
N ASP A 351 14.96 -3.14 0.47
CA ASP A 351 15.12 -3.06 -0.96
C ASP A 351 16.46 -3.72 -1.32
N GLU A 352 16.46 -5.05 -1.43
CA GLU A 352 17.45 -5.70 -2.27
C GLU A 352 17.16 -5.21 -3.67
N HIS A 353 18.16 -4.60 -4.28
CA HIS A 353 18.15 -4.06 -5.62
C HIS A 353 17.53 -5.06 -6.59
N ILE A 354 16.26 -4.87 -6.95
CA ILE A 354 15.69 -5.54 -8.12
C ILE A 354 16.31 -4.85 -9.33
N THR A 355 17.51 -5.29 -9.70
CA THR A 355 18.12 -4.95 -10.97
C THR A 355 17.41 -5.79 -12.01
N ILE A 356 16.47 -5.19 -12.74
CA ILE A 356 15.92 -5.79 -13.95
C ILE A 356 17.04 -5.67 -14.99
N SER A 357 17.93 -6.68 -15.04
CA SER A 357 19.00 -6.78 -16.03
C SER A 357 18.39 -7.11 -17.39
N GLY A 358 18.38 -6.13 -18.26
CA GLY A 358 17.87 -6.33 -19.63
C GLY A 358 17.93 -5.09 -20.52
N VAL A 359 18.96 -4.25 -20.38
CA VAL A 359 19.34 -3.33 -21.47
C VAL A 359 20.86 -3.35 -21.55
N SER A 360 21.38 -3.96 -22.61
CA SER A 360 22.78 -3.88 -22.99
C SER A 360 23.16 -2.41 -23.17
N SER A 361 24.07 -1.93 -22.32
CA SER A 361 24.75 -0.66 -22.50
C SER A 361 25.60 -0.78 -23.78
N VAL A 362 25.24 -0.05 -24.79
CA VAL A 362 26.12 0.22 -25.93
C VAL A 362 27.20 1.16 -25.40
N SER A 363 28.37 0.60 -25.09
CA SER A 363 29.59 1.34 -24.85
C SER A 363 30.06 1.96 -26.15
N GLY A 364 29.84 3.25 -26.30
CA GLY A 364 30.55 4.06 -27.27
C GLY A 364 31.92 4.46 -26.70
N SER A 365 32.94 3.68 -27.00
CA SER A 365 34.34 4.06 -26.82
C SER A 365 34.78 4.91 -28.02
N ASN A 366 35.61 5.89 -27.70
CA ASN A 366 36.47 6.73 -28.57
C ASN A 366 35.94 8.09 -28.93
N LEU A 367 36.42 9.09 -28.21
CA LEU A 367 37.02 10.32 -28.77
C LEU A 367 37.93 10.95 -27.69
N SER A 368 39.16 10.50 -27.68
CA SER A 368 40.29 11.27 -27.13
C SER A 368 40.83 12.15 -28.25
N GLY A 369 41.03 13.42 -27.95
CA GLY A 369 41.84 14.33 -28.75
C GLY A 369 41.20 15.65 -29.03
N LEU A 370 41.56 16.65 -28.24
CA LEU A 370 42.14 17.91 -28.65
C LEU A 370 42.06 18.95 -27.51
N SER A 371 43.24 19.19 -26.97
CA SER A 371 43.57 20.24 -26.05
C SER A 371 43.71 21.59 -26.76
N ASN A 372 43.53 22.64 -25.94
CA ASN A 372 43.97 24.02 -26.15
C ASN A 372 43.23 24.85 -27.19
N ILE A 373 42.57 25.92 -26.71
CA ILE A 373 42.82 27.30 -27.15
C ILE A 373 42.26 28.27 -26.07
N THR A 374 43.17 29.09 -25.65
CA THR A 374 43.19 30.32 -24.85
C THR A 374 42.03 31.30 -25.02
N SER A 375 41.69 31.94 -23.88
CA SER A 375 40.95 33.22 -23.82
C SER A 375 41.74 34.36 -24.47
N PRO A 376 41.05 35.41 -24.97
CA PRO A 376 41.27 36.73 -24.38
C PRO A 376 40.03 37.63 -24.22
N SER A 377 40.00 38.30 -23.08
CA SER A 377 39.80 39.73 -22.76
C SER A 377 38.92 40.66 -23.61
N THR A 378 38.02 41.33 -22.85
CA THR A 378 37.63 42.74 -22.85
C THR A 378 37.16 43.45 -24.11
N VAL A 379 36.16 44.26 -23.84
CA VAL A 379 35.84 45.63 -24.28
C VAL A 379 34.36 45.81 -24.64
N GLY A 380 33.65 46.65 -23.90
CA GLY A 380 32.95 47.79 -24.39
C GLY A 380 31.46 47.92 -24.04
N ARG A 381 31.14 48.72 -23.01
CA ARG A 381 29.84 49.42 -22.92
C ARG A 381 29.72 50.46 -23.99
N PRO A 382 28.52 50.79 -24.45
CA PRO A 382 28.01 52.09 -24.08
C PRO A 382 26.56 52.15 -23.59
N SER A 383 26.38 53.15 -22.77
CA SER A 383 25.19 53.69 -22.15
C SER A 383 24.24 54.32 -23.17
N SER A 384 22.93 54.17 -23.02
CA SER A 384 21.96 55.20 -23.33
C SER A 384 20.76 55.14 -22.38
N SER A 385 20.58 56.23 -21.71
CA SER A 385 19.49 56.68 -20.87
C SER A 385 18.18 56.83 -21.67
N PHE A 386 17.05 56.38 -21.11
CA PHE A 386 15.78 57.09 -21.25
C PHE A 386 14.96 56.96 -19.97
N SER A 387 14.64 58.10 -19.42
CA SER A 387 13.76 58.40 -18.30
C SER A 387 12.29 58.25 -18.71
N GLY A 388 11.45 57.83 -17.76
CA GLY A 388 10.03 58.15 -17.87
C GLY A 388 9.07 57.26 -17.09
N LEU A 389 8.58 57.86 -15.97
CA LEU A 389 7.26 57.63 -15.35
C LEU A 389 7.06 56.45 -14.40
N ARG A 390 7.19 56.79 -13.13
CA ARG A 390 6.60 56.14 -11.94
C ARG A 390 5.07 56.12 -12.03
N ALA A 391 4.48 54.98 -11.74
CA ALA A 391 3.18 54.88 -11.13
C ALA A 391 3.30 53.96 -9.92
N GLU A 392 3.19 54.49 -8.72
CA GLU A 392 3.08 53.79 -7.46
C GLU A 392 1.70 53.10 -7.38
N VAL A 393 1.70 51.80 -7.28
CA VAL A 393 0.55 51.04 -6.79
C VAL A 393 0.95 50.44 -5.45
N SER A 394 0.45 51.04 -4.37
CA SER A 394 0.57 50.56 -3.00
C SER A 394 -0.14 49.20 -2.87
N GLN A 395 0.59 48.15 -2.51
CA GLN A 395 0.02 46.93 -1.99
C GLN A 395 -0.10 47.05 -0.46
N PRO A 396 -1.25 46.68 0.14
CA PRO A 396 -1.38 46.63 1.59
C PRO A 396 -0.63 45.39 2.14
N GLN A 397 0.25 45.63 3.11
CA GLN A 397 0.86 44.58 3.91
C GLN A 397 -0.13 43.94 4.86
N PRO A 398 -0.11 42.62 5.05
CA PRO A 398 -0.92 41.98 6.10
C PRO A 398 -0.31 42.27 7.47
N SER A 399 -1.11 42.86 8.34
CA SER A 399 -0.79 43.10 9.74
C SER A 399 -0.60 41.79 10.49
N SER A 400 0.59 41.61 11.07
CA SER A 400 0.91 40.47 11.96
C SER A 400 0.12 40.61 13.26
N MET A 401 -0.84 39.72 13.47
CA MET A 401 -1.49 39.56 14.78
C MET A 401 -0.50 38.99 15.79
N SER A 402 -0.40 39.62 16.97
CA SER A 402 0.49 39.17 18.03
C SER A 402 0.04 37.83 18.65
N ALA A 403 0.98 37.00 19.12
CA ALA A 403 0.72 35.73 19.78
C ALA A 403 -0.29 35.83 20.96
N ALA A 404 -0.34 37.02 21.62
CA ALA A 404 -1.28 37.29 22.69
C ALA A 404 -2.75 37.37 22.22
N SER A 405 -2.97 37.85 20.98
CA SER A 405 -4.35 37.93 20.41
C SER A 405 -4.88 36.54 20.01
N ILE A 406 -4.01 35.61 19.58
CA ILE A 406 -4.38 34.24 19.23
C ILE A 406 -4.72 33.45 20.50
N LEU A 407 -3.98 33.65 21.59
CA LEU A 407 -4.23 32.97 22.87
C LEU A 407 -5.57 33.44 23.50
N GLY A 408 -5.91 34.71 23.39
CA GLY A 408 -7.18 35.26 23.87
C GLY A 408 -8.41 34.71 23.13
N TYR A 409 -8.27 34.48 21.82
CA TYR A 409 -9.36 33.87 21.00
C TYR A 409 -9.58 32.40 21.33
N ALA A 410 -8.51 31.64 21.56
CA ALA A 410 -8.59 30.21 21.92
C ALA A 410 -9.24 30.01 23.30
N ILE A 411 -8.94 30.85 24.29
CA ILE A 411 -9.54 30.79 25.63
C ILE A 411 -11.04 31.18 25.60
N GLY A 412 -11.40 32.15 24.77
CA GLY A 412 -12.79 32.57 24.60
C GLY A 412 -13.70 31.50 23.97
N VAL A 413 -13.19 30.77 22.96
CA VAL A 413 -13.93 29.69 22.30
C VAL A 413 -14.08 28.48 23.21
N MET A 414 -13.07 28.16 24.03
CA MET A 414 -13.13 27.04 24.97
C MET A 414 -14.09 27.33 26.12
N GLY A 415 -14.18 28.58 26.60
CA GLY A 415 -15.16 28.99 27.61
C GLY A 415 -16.62 28.88 27.13
N LEU A 416 -16.89 29.21 25.87
CA LEU A 416 -18.21 29.06 25.26
C LEU A 416 -18.63 27.61 25.06
N LEU A 417 -17.71 26.72 24.71
CA LEU A 417 -17.98 25.27 24.57
C LEU A 417 -18.28 24.62 25.91
N VAL A 418 -17.56 24.98 26.97
CA VAL A 418 -17.81 24.46 28.32
C VAL A 418 -19.17 24.97 28.86
N ALA A 419 -19.55 26.23 28.63
CA ALA A 419 -20.83 26.77 29.02
C ALA A 419 -22.00 26.10 28.27
N ALA A 420 -21.84 25.83 26.96
CA ALA A 420 -22.84 25.10 26.17
C ALA A 420 -23.01 23.64 26.64
N PHE A 421 -21.91 22.97 27.02
CA PHE A 421 -21.92 21.60 27.51
C PHE A 421 -22.64 21.51 28.89
N VAL A 422 -22.37 22.44 29.81
CA VAL A 422 -23.04 22.49 31.13
C VAL A 422 -24.54 22.77 30.97
N LEU A 423 -24.94 23.65 30.05
CA LEU A 423 -26.37 23.93 29.80
C LEU A 423 -27.12 22.76 29.16
N LEU A 424 -26.44 21.93 28.35
CA LEU A 424 -27.04 20.70 27.78
C LEU A 424 -27.23 19.60 28.83
N PHE A 425 -26.29 19.49 29.79
CA PHE A 425 -26.37 18.45 30.85
C PHE A 425 -27.29 18.79 32.02
N MET A 426 -27.62 20.06 32.23
CA MET A 426 -28.59 20.47 33.28
C MET A 426 -30.07 20.43 32.82
N ARG A 427 -30.34 19.96 31.60
CA ARG A 427 -31.68 19.88 31.01
C ARG A 427 -32.24 18.45 30.85
N HIS A 428 -31.56 17.48 31.46
CA HIS A 428 -32.06 16.10 31.61
C HIS A 428 -32.07 15.65 33.04
#